data_c936fb7ee8847f393d24c43d77b2ab12
#
_entry.id   c936fb7ee8847f393d24c43d77b2ab12
#
_cell.length_a   1.000
_cell.length_b   1.000
_cell.length_c   1.000
_cell.angle_alpha   90.00
_cell.angle_beta   90.00
_cell.angle_gamma   90.00
#
_symmetry.space_group_name_H-M   'P 1'
#
loop_
_entity.id
_entity.type
_entity.pdbx_description
1 polymer ?
#
loop_
_entity_poly.entity_id
_entity_poly.type
_entity_poly.pdbx_seq_one_letter_code
_entity_poly.pdbx_strand_id
1 'polypeptide(L)' 'YKGARFKVNKAIEVQAKGRPGEILDNKLTIACAENAIQILEIQKEGKKNMSVLEFLKGNNFEIGSNVN' A
#
# COMPACT_ATOMS: atom_id res chain seq x y z
N TYR A 1 4.87 6.66 4.42
CA TYR A 1 3.53 7.24 4.48
C TYR A 1 3.32 7.92 5.84
N LYS A 2 2.99 9.19 5.82
CA LYS A 2 2.79 10.01 7.03
C LYS A 2 3.92 9.88 8.07
N GLY A 3 5.16 9.82 7.57
CA GLY A 3 6.34 9.73 8.43
C GLY A 3 6.69 8.33 8.91
N ALA A 4 5.85 7.33 8.64
CA ALA A 4 6.14 5.94 8.98
C ALA A 4 6.76 5.22 7.80
N ARG A 5 7.69 4.33 8.06
CA ARG A 5 8.34 3.51 7.05
C ARG A 5 7.73 2.12 7.03
N PHE A 6 7.48 1.63 5.82
CA PHE A 6 6.91 0.32 5.61
C PHE A 6 7.74 -0.43 4.57
N LYS A 7 7.88 -1.74 4.79
CA LYS A 7 8.53 -2.61 3.83
C LYS A 7 7.44 -3.45 3.16
N VAL A 8 7.42 -3.42 1.82
CA VAL A 8 6.50 -4.24 1.04
C VAL A 8 7.19 -5.57 0.77
N ASN A 9 6.69 -6.63 1.37
CA ASN A 9 7.29 -7.95 1.24
C ASN A 9 6.67 -8.79 0.15
N LYS A 10 5.43 -8.48 -0.24
CA LYS A 10 4.76 -9.18 -1.34
C LYS A 10 3.73 -8.26 -1.98
N ALA A 11 3.75 -8.19 -3.30
CA ALA A 11 2.82 -7.37 -4.07
C ALA A 11 2.61 -8.01 -5.44
N ILE A 12 1.48 -7.69 -6.07
CA ILE A 12 1.19 -8.09 -7.43
C ILE A 12 0.90 -6.86 -8.27
N GLU A 13 1.21 -6.93 -9.56
CA GLU A 13 0.86 -5.89 -10.51
C GLU A 13 -0.61 -6.04 -10.90
N VAL A 14 -1.32 -4.92 -10.95
CA VAL A 14 -2.71 -4.88 -11.38
C VAL A 14 -2.89 -3.74 -12.38
N GLN A 15 -3.89 -3.85 -13.24
CA GLN A 15 -4.20 -2.80 -14.20
C GLN A 15 -5.12 -1.78 -13.54
N ALA A 16 -4.53 -0.64 -13.21
CA ALA A 16 -5.26 0.49 -12.65
C ALA A 16 -4.47 1.75 -12.92
N LYS A 17 -5.13 2.90 -12.87
CA LYS A 17 -4.50 4.18 -13.14
C LYS A 17 -4.75 5.17 -12.02
N GLY A 18 -3.77 6.02 -11.79
CA GLY A 18 -3.83 7.09 -10.82
C GLY A 18 -2.51 7.85 -10.83
N ARG A 19 -2.37 8.80 -9.93
CA ARG A 19 -1.10 9.51 -9.78
C ARG A 19 -0.09 8.57 -9.13
N PRO A 20 1.18 8.57 -9.57
CA PRO A 20 2.19 7.73 -8.94
C PRO A 20 2.20 7.92 -7.42
N GLY A 21 2.09 6.82 -6.68
CA GLY A 21 2.04 6.82 -5.22
C GLY A 21 0.64 6.97 -4.63
N GLU A 22 -0.39 7.20 -5.45
CA GLU A 22 -1.76 7.37 -4.96
C GLU A 22 -2.37 6.05 -4.50
N ILE A 23 -3.05 6.08 -3.35
CA ILE A 23 -3.79 4.93 -2.83
C ILE A 23 -5.15 4.88 -3.52
N LEU A 24 -5.40 3.80 -4.27
CA LEU A 24 -6.55 3.70 -5.16
C LEU A 24 -7.78 3.05 -4.53
N ASP A 25 -7.58 2.18 -3.54
CA ASP A 25 -8.70 1.45 -2.94
C ASP A 25 -8.40 1.04 -1.49
N ASN A 26 -9.36 0.36 -0.88
CA ASN A 26 -9.26 -0.10 0.51
C ASN A 26 -8.46 -1.41 0.67
N LYS A 27 -7.84 -1.88 -0.38
CA LYS A 27 -6.96 -3.06 -0.36
C LYS A 27 -5.49 -2.70 -0.48
N LEU A 28 -5.20 -1.41 -0.38
CA LEU A 28 -3.86 -0.85 -0.51
C LEU A 28 -3.26 -1.11 -1.90
N THR A 29 -4.03 -0.76 -2.92
CA THR A 29 -3.54 -0.70 -4.30
C THR A 29 -2.95 0.68 -4.53
N ILE A 30 -1.69 0.73 -4.96
CA ILE A 30 -0.96 1.98 -5.12
C ILE A 30 -0.61 2.18 -6.57
N ALA A 31 -0.97 3.34 -7.12
CA ALA A 31 -0.69 3.67 -8.51
C ALA A 31 0.80 3.83 -8.74
N CYS A 32 1.25 3.33 -9.88
CA CYS A 32 2.60 3.53 -10.40
C CYS A 32 2.53 4.34 -11.69
N ALA A 33 3.67 4.55 -12.36
CA ALA A 33 3.71 5.36 -13.57
C ALA A 33 2.82 4.82 -14.69
N GLU A 34 2.73 3.51 -14.85
CA GLU A 34 1.96 2.89 -15.93
C GLU A 34 0.77 2.08 -15.42
N ASN A 35 0.99 1.28 -14.41
CA ASN A 35 -0.04 0.42 -13.81
C ASN A 35 -0.11 0.70 -12.32
N ALA A 36 -0.55 -0.28 -11.54
CA ALA A 36 -0.59 -0.18 -10.10
C ALA A 36 -0.08 -1.48 -9.48
N ILE A 37 0.26 -1.43 -8.21
CA ILE A 37 0.59 -2.63 -7.44
C ILE A 37 -0.41 -2.78 -6.31
N GLN A 38 -0.86 -4.00 -6.08
CA GLN A 38 -1.66 -4.33 -4.92
C GLN A 38 -0.75 -4.98 -3.89
N ILE A 39 -0.65 -4.37 -2.72
CA ILE A 39 0.21 -4.89 -1.66
C ILE A 39 -0.50 -6.06 -1.00
N LEU A 40 0.19 -7.19 -0.87
CA LEU A 40 -0.33 -8.39 -0.24
C LEU A 40 0.24 -8.61 1.16
N GLU A 41 1.52 -8.30 1.35
CA GLU A 41 2.19 -8.42 2.65
C GLU A 41 3.02 -7.18 2.91
N ILE A 42 2.92 -6.67 4.12
CA ILE A 42 3.57 -5.43 4.50
C ILE A 42 4.13 -5.55 5.91
N GLN A 43 5.22 -4.83 6.15
CA GLN A 43 5.88 -4.82 7.45
C GLN A 43 6.19 -3.39 7.84
N LYS A 44 5.64 -2.95 8.98
CA LYS A 44 6.00 -1.66 9.56
C LYS A 44 7.35 -1.79 10.23
N GLU A 45 8.16 -0.74 10.14
CA GLU A 45 9.48 -0.72 10.78
C GLU A 45 9.37 -1.09 12.26
N GLY A 46 10.16 -2.07 12.67
CA GLY A 46 10.16 -2.56 14.05
C GLY A 46 9.04 -3.54 14.39
N LYS A 47 8.20 -3.91 13.41
CA LYS A 47 7.08 -4.82 13.61
C LYS A 47 7.24 -6.07 12.74
N LYS A 48 6.35 -7.05 12.96
CA LYS A 48 6.35 -8.27 12.17
C LYS A 48 5.71 -8.06 10.81
N ASN A 49 6.14 -8.86 9.83
CA ASN A 49 5.45 -8.94 8.54
C ASN A 49 4.02 -9.46 8.76
N MET A 50 3.07 -8.91 8.04
CA MET A 50 1.69 -9.35 8.12
C MET A 50 0.99 -9.20 6.77
N SER A 51 -0.13 -9.90 6.59
CA SER A 51 -0.95 -9.72 5.41
C SER A 51 -1.54 -8.31 5.42
N VAL A 52 -1.81 -7.78 4.23
CA VAL A 52 -2.37 -6.43 4.12
C VAL A 52 -3.75 -6.34 4.80
N LEU A 53 -4.52 -7.41 4.78
CA LEU A 53 -5.83 -7.41 5.43
C LEU A 53 -5.73 -7.24 6.94
N GLU A 54 -4.78 -7.94 7.57
CA GLU A 54 -4.52 -7.78 8.99
C GLU A 54 -3.98 -6.41 9.32
N PHE A 55 -3.06 -5.92 8.49
CA PHE A 55 -2.46 -4.61 8.66
C PHE A 55 -3.51 -3.50 8.62
N LEU A 56 -4.45 -3.58 7.68
CA LEU A 56 -5.48 -2.54 7.50
C LEU A 56 -6.53 -2.52 8.61
N LYS A 57 -6.64 -3.59 9.41
CA LYS A 57 -7.51 -3.59 10.58
C LYS A 57 -7.06 -2.60 11.65
N GLY A 58 -5.75 -2.39 11.77
CA GLY A 58 -5.18 -1.49 12.77
C GLY A 58 -4.60 -0.21 12.22
N ASN A 59 -4.60 -0.02 10.91
CA ASN A 59 -3.97 1.12 10.26
C ASN A 59 -4.85 1.61 9.12
N ASN A 60 -5.20 2.90 9.15
CA ASN A 60 -6.00 3.51 8.10
C ASN A 60 -5.12 4.20 7.06
N PHE A 61 -5.38 3.88 5.80
CA PHE A 61 -4.80 4.60 4.66
C PHE A 61 -5.96 5.24 3.89
N GLU A 62 -5.89 6.54 3.71
CA GLU A 62 -6.95 7.27 3.02
C GLU A 62 -6.84 7.06 1.51
N ILE A 63 -7.94 6.62 0.89
CA ILE A 63 -8.03 6.53 -0.57
C ILE A 63 -7.86 7.92 -1.15
N GLY A 64 -7.03 8.03 -2.19
CA GLY A 64 -6.71 9.30 -2.81
C GLY A 64 -5.50 10.00 -2.22
N SER A 65 -5.02 9.57 -1.04
CA SER A 65 -3.79 10.12 -0.49
C SER A 65 -2.57 9.48 -1.15
N ASN A 66 -1.40 10.07 -0.93
CA ASN A 66 -0.17 9.66 -1.59
C ASN A 66 0.82 9.11 -0.57
N VAL A 67 1.49 7.99 -0.92
CA VAL A 67 2.47 7.35 -0.03
C VAL A 67 3.89 7.90 -0.19
N ASN A 68 4.11 8.75 -1.18
CA ASN A 68 5.41 9.37 -1.41
C ASN A 68 5.64 10.58 -0.52
#